data_742eafd7fbfd515c3198e74f14bbda55
#
_entry.id   742eafd7fbfd515c3198e74f14bbda55
#
_cell.length_a   1.000
_cell.length_b   1.000
_cell.length_c   1.000
_cell.angle_alpha   90.00
_cell.angle_beta   90.00
_cell.angle_gamma   90.00
#
_symmetry.space_group_name_H-M   'P 1'
#
loop_
_entity.id
_entity.type
_entity.pdbx_description
1 polymer ?
#
loop_
_entity_poly.entity_id
_entity_poly.type
_entity_poly.pdbx_seq_one_letter_code
_entity_poly.pdbx_strand_id
1 'polypeptide(L)'
;MTIDAVLRGEDGSEITSKISGLINDIVGGNIDPALMCMKGKLKQDLSKYKSVSGMAAGAKWANMKLGKGYVGGDYFMVAIDPKGNYMAFDDPSEIEGIGEIGYKLMAERFIVKKIEPYFKVAGWDMTEVYRALEGKSNVIWI
;
A
#
# COMPACT_ATOMS: atom_id res chain seq x y z
N MET A 1 11.34 6.85 6.92
CA MET A 1 11.73 8.13 6.32
C MET A 1 10.95 9.30 6.87
N THR A 2 9.64 9.34 6.75
CA THR A 2 8.81 10.44 7.26
C THR A 2 8.88 10.60 8.77
N ILE A 3 8.90 9.51 9.51
CA ILE A 3 9.00 9.52 10.97
C ILE A 3 10.33 10.11 11.40
N ASP A 4 11.42 9.70 10.77
CA ASP A 4 12.75 10.23 11.07
C ASP A 4 12.83 11.74 10.79
N ALA A 5 12.21 12.19 9.70
CA ALA A 5 12.16 13.61 9.36
C ALA A 5 11.39 14.43 10.40
N VAL A 6 10.26 13.90 10.89
CA VAL A 6 9.49 14.53 11.98
C VAL A 6 10.32 14.64 13.24
N LEU A 7 11.02 13.57 13.61
CA LEU A 7 11.86 13.54 14.80
C LEU A 7 13.05 14.51 14.71
N ARG A 8 13.55 14.77 13.50
CA ARG A 8 14.64 15.71 13.25
C ARG A 8 14.17 17.15 13.13
N GLY A 9 12.86 17.39 13.12
CA GLY A 9 12.30 18.74 12.95
C GLY A 9 12.47 19.29 11.55
N GLU A 10 12.51 18.44 10.51
CA GLU A 10 12.60 18.89 9.13
C GLU A 10 11.35 19.66 8.69
N ASP A 11 11.51 20.50 7.65
CA ASP A 11 10.42 21.30 7.10
C ASP A 11 9.33 20.41 6.51
N GLY A 12 8.10 20.62 6.98
CA GLY A 12 6.95 19.86 6.49
C GLY A 12 6.68 20.02 5.00
N SER A 13 6.96 21.19 4.43
CA SER A 13 6.73 21.43 3.01
C SER A 13 7.67 20.59 2.14
N GLU A 14 8.91 20.42 2.55
CA GLU A 14 9.89 19.60 1.84
C GLU A 14 9.51 18.12 1.90
N ILE A 15 9.12 17.65 3.08
CA ILE A 15 8.69 16.28 3.28
C ILE A 15 7.42 15.98 2.48
N THR A 16 6.45 16.89 2.51
CA THR A 16 5.20 16.77 1.75
C THR A 16 5.48 16.66 0.26
N SER A 17 6.40 17.46 -0.26
CA SER A 17 6.80 17.43 -1.66
C SER A 17 7.42 16.10 -2.05
N LYS A 18 8.32 15.56 -1.22
CA LYS A 18 8.95 14.25 -1.46
C LYS A 18 7.93 13.11 -1.48
N ILE A 19 7.01 13.12 -0.52
CA ILE A 19 5.96 12.09 -0.43
C ILE A 19 5.02 12.21 -1.63
N SER A 20 4.63 13.40 -2.00
CA SER A 20 3.75 13.63 -3.15
C SER A 20 4.39 13.13 -4.45
N GLY A 21 5.69 13.36 -4.62
CA GLY A 21 6.46 12.84 -5.77
C GLY A 21 6.46 11.32 -5.80
N LEU A 22 6.68 10.68 -4.64
CA LEU A 22 6.64 9.22 -4.54
C LEU A 22 5.25 8.67 -4.90
N ILE A 23 4.20 9.29 -4.38
CA ILE A 23 2.83 8.87 -4.66
C ILE A 23 2.49 9.03 -6.14
N ASN A 24 2.91 10.12 -6.77
CA ASN A 24 2.76 10.30 -8.22
C ASN A 24 3.42 9.17 -9.00
N ASP A 25 4.63 8.77 -8.63
CA ASP A 25 5.34 7.67 -9.28
C ASP A 25 4.58 6.35 -9.12
N ILE A 26 4.05 6.10 -7.94
CA ILE A 26 3.28 4.88 -7.67
C ILE A 26 1.99 4.86 -8.49
N VAL A 27 1.21 5.93 -8.43
CA VAL A 27 -0.07 6.04 -9.14
C VAL A 27 0.13 5.93 -10.65
N GLY A 28 1.24 6.48 -11.15
CA GLY A 28 1.60 6.37 -12.57
C GLY A 28 2.17 5.01 -12.99
N GLY A 29 2.37 4.08 -12.04
CA GLY A 29 2.95 2.78 -12.34
C GLY A 29 4.45 2.83 -12.63
N ASN A 30 5.15 3.88 -12.20
CA ASN A 30 6.57 4.09 -12.46
C ASN A 30 7.48 3.53 -11.36
N ILE A 31 6.93 2.70 -10.50
CA ILE A 31 7.67 2.05 -9.42
C ILE A 31 7.49 0.53 -9.54
N ASP A 32 8.51 -0.23 -9.12
CA ASP A 32 8.39 -1.68 -9.08
C ASP A 32 7.32 -2.06 -8.04
N PRO A 33 6.23 -2.72 -8.47
CA PRO A 33 5.16 -3.10 -7.54
C PRO A 33 5.63 -3.97 -6.39
N ALA A 34 6.70 -4.74 -6.56
CA ALA A 34 7.26 -5.55 -5.48
C ALA A 34 7.72 -4.71 -4.28
N LEU A 35 8.14 -3.45 -4.52
CA LEU A 35 8.56 -2.54 -3.46
C LEU A 35 7.37 -1.99 -2.66
N MET A 36 6.16 -2.10 -3.21
CA MET A 36 4.94 -1.57 -2.61
C MET A 36 4.17 -2.60 -1.80
N CYS A 37 4.50 -3.88 -1.95
CA CYS A 37 3.75 -4.94 -1.30
C CYS A 37 3.96 -4.93 0.21
N MET A 38 2.90 -5.16 0.96
CA MET A 38 2.99 -5.29 2.40
C MET A 38 3.20 -6.74 2.81
N LYS A 39 3.88 -6.92 3.94
CA LYS A 39 3.95 -8.23 4.59
C LYS A 39 2.67 -8.44 5.39
N GLY A 40 2.09 -9.62 5.24
CA GLY A 40 0.91 -10.02 5.96
C GLY A 40 1.11 -11.31 6.72
N LYS A 41 0.23 -11.56 7.66
CA LYS A 41 0.20 -12.79 8.43
C LYS A 41 -1.24 -13.24 8.60
N LEU A 42 -1.47 -14.53 8.41
CA LEU A 42 -2.76 -15.13 8.72
C LEU A 42 -2.75 -15.49 10.22
N LYS A 43 -3.51 -14.75 11.00
CA LYS A 43 -3.50 -14.90 12.48
C LYS A 43 -4.14 -16.19 12.95
N GLN A 44 -5.09 -16.71 12.18
CA GLN A 44 -5.81 -17.95 12.48
C GLN A 44 -6.25 -18.58 11.17
N ASP A 45 -6.69 -19.84 11.21
CA ASP A 45 -7.19 -20.51 10.01
C ASP A 45 -8.40 -19.78 9.44
N LEU A 46 -8.54 -19.80 8.11
CA LEU A 46 -9.63 -19.08 7.44
C LEU A 46 -11.01 -19.47 7.93
N SER A 47 -11.20 -20.73 8.31
CA SER A 47 -12.46 -21.24 8.85
C SER A 47 -12.88 -20.59 10.17
N LYS A 48 -11.95 -19.98 10.89
CA LYS A 48 -12.19 -19.35 12.19
C LYS A 48 -12.59 -17.87 12.08
N TYR A 49 -12.47 -17.26 10.92
CA TYR A 49 -12.88 -15.87 10.72
C TYR A 49 -14.39 -15.76 10.57
N LYS A 50 -14.99 -14.82 11.28
CA LYS A 50 -16.43 -14.50 11.09
C LYS A 50 -16.65 -13.78 9.76
N SER A 51 -15.70 -12.94 9.37
CA SER A 51 -15.72 -12.20 8.11
C SER A 51 -14.31 -12.20 7.54
N VAL A 52 -14.16 -12.61 6.29
CA VAL A 52 -12.86 -12.68 5.63
C VAL A 52 -12.65 -11.38 4.85
N SER A 53 -11.72 -10.55 5.34
CA SER A 53 -11.39 -9.27 4.72
C SER A 53 -9.89 -8.99 4.84
N GLY A 54 -9.39 -7.99 4.09
CA GLY A 54 -7.99 -7.58 4.15
C GLY A 54 -7.03 -8.73 3.91
N MET A 55 -6.08 -8.92 4.82
CA MET A 55 -5.04 -9.95 4.69
C MET A 55 -5.62 -11.37 4.61
N ALA A 56 -6.68 -11.65 5.39
CA ALA A 56 -7.35 -12.94 5.33
C ALA A 56 -8.01 -13.19 3.96
N ALA A 57 -8.60 -12.15 3.38
CA ALA A 57 -9.17 -12.25 2.03
C ALA A 57 -8.08 -12.52 0.99
N GLY A 58 -6.92 -11.90 1.14
CA GLY A 58 -5.76 -12.17 0.27
C GLY A 58 -5.30 -13.61 0.34
N ALA A 59 -5.21 -14.17 1.55
CA ALA A 59 -4.84 -15.56 1.75
C ALA A 59 -5.87 -16.51 1.13
N LYS A 60 -7.16 -16.22 1.33
CA LYS A 60 -8.24 -17.01 0.73
C LYS A 60 -8.16 -17.00 -0.80
N TRP A 61 -7.96 -15.81 -1.39
CA TRP A 61 -7.79 -15.66 -2.84
C TRP A 61 -6.62 -16.50 -3.34
N ALA A 62 -5.46 -16.43 -2.67
CA ALA A 62 -4.27 -17.17 -3.07
C ALA A 62 -4.46 -18.68 -2.97
N ASN A 63 -5.14 -19.15 -1.92
CA ASN A 63 -5.45 -20.58 -1.78
C ASN A 63 -6.34 -21.06 -2.92
N MET A 64 -7.30 -20.25 -3.35
CA MET A 64 -8.22 -20.60 -4.43
C MET A 64 -7.60 -20.47 -5.83
N LYS A 65 -6.84 -19.40 -6.06
CA LYS A 65 -6.33 -19.04 -7.39
C LYS A 65 -4.92 -19.56 -7.67
N LEU A 66 -4.08 -19.60 -6.63
CA LEU A 66 -2.68 -19.97 -6.75
C LEU A 66 -2.37 -21.35 -6.11
N GLY A 67 -3.33 -21.94 -5.43
CA GLY A 67 -3.15 -23.23 -4.76
C GLY A 67 -2.17 -23.17 -3.58
N LYS A 68 -2.08 -22.04 -2.89
CA LYS A 68 -1.05 -21.83 -1.86
C LYS A 68 -1.24 -22.65 -0.59
N GLY A 69 -2.46 -22.82 -0.10
CA GLY A 69 -2.69 -23.57 1.13
C GLY A 69 -2.31 -22.83 2.41
N TYR A 70 -2.44 -21.51 2.44
CA TYR A 70 -2.13 -20.73 3.65
C TYR A 70 -3.04 -21.12 4.83
N VAL A 71 -2.43 -21.27 5.99
CA VAL A 71 -3.10 -21.60 7.25
C VAL A 71 -2.67 -20.60 8.35
N GLY A 72 -3.33 -20.66 9.49
CA GLY A 72 -3.01 -19.78 10.61
C GLY A 72 -1.53 -19.85 10.99
N GLY A 73 -0.90 -18.69 11.14
CA GLY A 73 0.52 -18.55 11.42
C GLY A 73 1.38 -18.26 10.20
N ASP A 74 0.89 -18.47 9.00
CA ASP A 74 1.66 -18.24 7.79
C ASP A 74 1.86 -16.76 7.47
N TYR A 75 3.03 -16.44 6.94
CA TYR A 75 3.38 -15.11 6.45
C TYR A 75 3.35 -15.10 4.93
N PHE A 76 3.03 -13.95 4.36
CA PHE A 76 2.99 -13.75 2.90
C PHE A 76 3.16 -12.28 2.56
N MET A 77 3.29 -11.98 1.28
CA MET A 77 3.23 -10.61 0.76
C MET A 77 1.84 -10.35 0.20
N VAL A 78 1.43 -9.09 0.19
CA VAL A 78 0.10 -8.70 -0.27
C VAL A 78 0.19 -7.53 -1.23
N ALA A 79 -0.50 -7.65 -2.36
CA ALA A 79 -0.80 -6.55 -3.29
C ALA A 79 -2.31 -6.37 -3.35
N ILE A 80 -2.74 -5.25 -3.91
CA ILE A 80 -4.18 -4.94 -4.08
C ILE A 80 -4.45 -4.73 -5.57
N ASP A 81 -5.55 -5.29 -6.08
CA ASP A 81 -5.97 -5.07 -7.45
C ASP A 81 -6.78 -3.75 -7.58
N PRO A 82 -7.08 -3.29 -8.81
CA PRO A 82 -7.81 -2.03 -9.00
C PRO A 82 -9.23 -2.00 -8.42
N LYS A 83 -9.80 -3.16 -8.13
CA LYS A 83 -11.12 -3.28 -7.52
C LYS A 83 -11.07 -3.30 -5.99
N GLY A 84 -9.88 -3.32 -5.43
CA GLY A 84 -9.69 -3.35 -3.98
C GLY A 84 -9.55 -4.75 -3.39
N ASN A 85 -9.41 -5.77 -4.21
CA ASN A 85 -9.22 -7.14 -3.73
C ASN A 85 -7.77 -7.37 -3.34
N TYR A 86 -7.56 -8.03 -2.22
CA TYR A 86 -6.23 -8.39 -1.72
C TYR A 86 -5.76 -9.68 -2.39
N MET A 87 -4.48 -9.70 -2.75
CA MET A 87 -3.83 -10.83 -3.43
C MET A 87 -2.58 -11.19 -2.66
N ALA A 88 -2.55 -12.37 -2.03
CA ALA A 88 -1.40 -12.83 -1.27
C ALA A 88 -0.50 -13.72 -2.14
N PHE A 89 0.80 -13.66 -1.89
CA PHE A 89 1.81 -14.46 -2.60
C PHE A 89 3.07 -14.56 -1.74
N ASP A 90 4.01 -15.44 -2.11
CA ASP A 90 5.21 -15.65 -1.31
C ASP A 90 6.41 -14.87 -1.82
N ASP A 91 6.65 -14.88 -3.13
CA ASP A 91 7.86 -14.34 -3.74
C ASP A 91 7.53 -13.12 -4.59
N PRO A 92 8.30 -12.02 -4.48
CA PRO A 92 8.08 -10.85 -5.34
C PRO A 92 8.03 -11.14 -6.84
N SER A 93 8.71 -12.19 -7.30
CA SER A 93 8.67 -12.59 -8.71
C SER A 93 7.29 -13.05 -9.17
N GLU A 94 6.40 -13.45 -8.27
CA GLU A 94 5.05 -13.88 -8.61
C GLU A 94 4.14 -12.72 -9.03
N ILE A 95 4.53 -11.48 -8.71
CA ILE A 95 3.66 -10.31 -8.91
C ILE A 95 3.29 -10.08 -10.36
N GLU A 96 4.16 -10.44 -11.30
CA GLU A 96 3.89 -10.27 -12.73
C GLU A 96 2.74 -11.15 -13.23
N GLY A 97 2.54 -12.29 -12.58
CA GLY A 97 1.53 -13.28 -13.00
C GLY A 97 0.27 -13.29 -12.17
N ILE A 98 0.19 -12.52 -11.09
CA ILE A 98 -0.97 -12.62 -10.19
C ILE A 98 -2.18 -11.80 -10.64
N GLY A 99 -1.99 -10.84 -11.54
CA GLY A 99 -3.08 -10.02 -12.04
C GLY A 99 -2.70 -8.55 -12.11
N GLU A 100 -3.71 -7.73 -12.37
CA GLU A 100 -3.53 -6.28 -12.47
C GLU A 100 -3.31 -5.67 -11.09
N ILE A 101 -2.41 -4.68 -11.01
CA ILE A 101 -2.04 -4.03 -9.75
C ILE A 101 -2.80 -2.71 -9.60
N GLY A 102 -3.45 -2.54 -8.46
CA GLY A 102 -4.17 -1.30 -8.11
C GLY A 102 -3.24 -0.31 -7.44
N TYR A 103 -2.40 0.36 -8.20
CA TYR A 103 -1.38 1.26 -7.67
C TYR A 103 -1.96 2.36 -6.79
N LYS A 104 -3.06 2.98 -7.21
CA LYS A 104 -3.69 4.05 -6.43
C LYS A 104 -4.18 3.54 -5.07
N LEU A 105 -4.85 2.38 -5.05
CA LEU A 105 -5.33 1.79 -3.81
C LEU A 105 -4.19 1.36 -2.89
N MET A 106 -3.10 0.84 -3.45
CA MET A 106 -1.92 0.49 -2.65
C MET A 106 -1.29 1.73 -2.05
N ALA A 107 -1.14 2.80 -2.84
CA ALA A 107 -0.62 4.07 -2.33
C ALA A 107 -1.52 4.61 -1.21
N GLU A 108 -2.83 4.59 -1.40
CA GLU A 108 -3.78 5.05 -0.39
C GLU A 108 -3.71 4.23 0.89
N ARG A 109 -3.83 2.91 0.78
CA ARG A 109 -3.92 2.04 1.96
C ARG A 109 -2.59 1.79 2.64
N PHE A 110 -1.50 1.68 1.88
CA PHE A 110 -0.19 1.29 2.41
C PHE A 110 0.71 2.47 2.74
N ILE A 111 0.44 3.65 2.22
CA ILE A 111 1.25 4.84 2.47
C ILE A 111 0.41 5.96 3.09
N VAL A 112 -0.59 6.46 2.37
CA VAL A 112 -1.34 7.66 2.79
C VAL A 112 -2.00 7.45 4.15
N LYS A 113 -2.68 6.33 4.36
CA LYS A 113 -3.34 6.04 5.63
C LYS A 113 -2.37 5.93 6.79
N LYS A 114 -1.12 5.53 6.54
CA LYS A 114 -0.11 5.39 7.56
C LYS A 114 0.54 6.71 7.93
N ILE A 115 0.67 7.65 6.99
CA ILE A 115 1.30 8.94 7.26
C ILE A 115 0.34 10.00 7.80
N GLU A 116 -0.97 9.85 7.56
CA GLU A 116 -1.97 10.81 8.04
C GLU A 116 -1.83 11.16 9.53
N PRO A 117 -1.69 10.18 10.45
CA PRO A 117 -1.54 10.48 11.86
C PRO A 117 -0.31 11.32 12.17
N TYR A 118 0.80 11.07 11.48
CA TYR A 118 2.04 11.82 11.68
C TYR A 118 1.92 13.25 11.18
N PHE A 119 1.28 13.46 10.03
CA PHE A 119 1.01 14.80 9.50
C PHE A 119 0.11 15.59 10.45
N LYS A 120 -0.90 14.93 11.00
CA LYS A 120 -1.81 15.56 11.95
C LYS A 120 -1.07 16.04 13.21
N VAL A 121 -0.20 15.20 13.77
CA VAL A 121 0.59 15.54 14.95
C VAL A 121 1.56 16.70 14.65
N ALA A 122 2.20 16.66 13.48
CA ALA A 122 3.14 17.69 13.06
C ALA A 122 2.46 19.01 12.63
N GLY A 123 1.15 19.01 12.41
CA GLY A 123 0.42 20.16 11.90
C GLY A 123 0.66 20.40 10.41
N TRP A 124 1.02 19.38 9.66
CA TRP A 124 1.29 19.48 8.23
C TRP A 124 0.03 19.21 7.40
N ASP A 125 -0.07 19.91 6.26
CA ASP A 125 -1.21 19.81 5.37
C ASP A 125 -1.09 18.61 4.42
N MET A 126 -2.13 17.79 4.36
CA MET A 126 -2.22 16.62 3.49
C MET A 126 -2.71 16.92 2.07
N THR A 127 -3.11 18.15 1.77
CA THR A 127 -3.76 18.49 0.49
C THR A 127 -2.94 18.07 -0.71
N GLU A 128 -1.64 18.36 -0.71
CA GLU A 128 -0.75 18.02 -1.82
C GLU A 128 -0.61 16.50 -1.99
N VAL A 129 -0.58 15.78 -0.88
CA VAL A 129 -0.52 14.31 -0.88
C VAL A 129 -1.79 13.72 -1.52
N TYR A 130 -2.96 14.24 -1.16
CA TYR A 130 -4.22 13.79 -1.74
C TYR A 130 -4.31 14.11 -3.23
N ARG A 131 -3.79 15.27 -3.66
CA ARG A 131 -3.74 15.60 -5.08
C ARG A 131 -2.85 14.63 -5.87
N ALA A 132 -1.71 14.26 -5.31
CA ALA A 132 -0.84 13.27 -5.93
C ALA A 132 -1.53 11.92 -6.06
N LEU A 133 -2.30 11.53 -5.03
CA LEU A 133 -3.06 10.28 -5.04
C LEU A 133 -4.11 10.27 -6.17
N GLU A 134 -4.70 11.42 -6.47
CA GLU A 134 -5.66 11.57 -7.57
C GLU A 134 -4.99 11.70 -8.94
N GLY A 135 -3.66 11.67 -9.01
CA GLY A 135 -2.92 11.84 -10.24
C GLY A 135 -2.80 13.30 -10.68
N LYS A 136 -3.07 14.24 -9.78
CA LYS A 136 -2.98 15.68 -10.02
C LYS A 136 -1.72 16.22 -9.38
N SER A 137 -0.89 16.90 -10.16
CA SER A 137 0.33 17.52 -9.66
C SER A 137 0.29 19.01 -9.93
N ASN A 138 0.79 19.80 -8.98
CA ASN A 138 0.89 21.26 -9.16
C ASN A 138 1.87 21.65 -10.29
N VAL A 139 2.78 20.78 -10.63
CA VAL A 139 3.80 21.02 -11.64
C VAL A 139 3.23 21.03 -13.05
N ILE A 140 2.08 20.42 -13.25
CA ILE A 140 1.47 20.19 -14.57
C ILE A 140 0.80 21.43 -15.14
N TRP A 141 0.53 22.41 -14.33
CA TRP A 141 -0.35 23.51 -14.67
C TRP A 141 0.36 24.75 -15.21
N ILE A 142 1.49 24.59 -15.73
CA ILE A 142 2.28 25.70 -16.26
C ILE A 142 1.91 25.97 -17.72
#